data_719814dc286d4fc2be858c3ae350afba
#
_entry.id   719814dc286d4fc2be858c3ae350afba
#
_cell.length_a   1.000
_cell.length_b   1.000
_cell.length_c   1.000
_cell.angle_alpha   90.00
_cell.angle_beta   90.00
_cell.angle_gamma   90.00
#
_symmetry.space_group_name_H-M   'P 1'
#
loop_
_entity.id
_entity.type
_entity.pdbx_description
1 polymer ?
#
loop_
_entity_poly.entity_id
_entity_poly.type
_entity_poly.pdbx_seq_one_letter_code
_entity_poly.pdbx_strand_id
1 'polypeptide(L)'
;HEACRRGIIVDCGDGMNPDMERIIDLHPDAILLSPFENSGGYGRIEKLDIPIIECADYMETSALGRAEWMRFYGLLFGVAPQADNLFAEVDSCYQRLKMRAQLSSTSFSVVSELKSGSAWYVPGGRSTIGRLFQDACGRYAFADDTHSGSVPLAFETVFDKAGDADVW
;
A
#
# COMPACT_ATOMS: atom_id res chain seq x y z
N HIS A 1 -14.42 -8.21 -16.81
CA HIS A 1 -14.15 -6.88 -17.29
C HIS A 1 -14.06 -6.85 -18.81
N GLU A 2 -14.52 -5.74 -19.46
CA GLU A 2 -14.66 -5.68 -20.92
C GLU A 2 -13.30 -5.72 -21.61
N ALA A 3 -12.26 -5.06 -21.09
CA ALA A 3 -10.92 -5.07 -21.66
C ALA A 3 -10.32 -6.49 -21.74
N CYS A 4 -10.55 -7.34 -20.73
CA CYS A 4 -10.12 -8.74 -20.78
C CYS A 4 -10.90 -9.53 -21.85
N ARG A 5 -12.23 -9.30 -21.95
CA ARG A 5 -13.06 -9.96 -22.99
C ARG A 5 -12.67 -9.55 -24.40
N ARG A 6 -12.17 -8.33 -24.59
CA ARG A 6 -11.69 -7.81 -25.88
C ARG A 6 -10.23 -8.18 -26.17
N GLY A 7 -9.55 -8.90 -25.28
CA GLY A 7 -8.14 -9.26 -25.43
C GLY A 7 -7.16 -8.08 -25.31
N ILE A 8 -7.61 -6.94 -24.77
CA ILE A 8 -6.75 -5.76 -24.52
C ILE A 8 -5.88 -6.00 -23.28
N ILE A 9 -6.43 -6.74 -22.30
CA ILE A 9 -5.72 -7.18 -21.11
C ILE A 9 -5.66 -8.70 -21.16
N VAL A 10 -4.47 -9.23 -21.03
CA VAL A 10 -4.18 -10.67 -21.02
C VAL A 10 -3.76 -11.07 -19.62
N ASP A 11 -4.32 -12.16 -19.12
CA ASP A 11 -3.93 -12.75 -17.84
C ASP A 11 -2.60 -13.51 -18.02
N CYS A 12 -1.56 -13.08 -17.31
CA CYS A 12 -0.23 -13.69 -17.33
C CYS A 12 0.10 -14.41 -16.02
N GLY A 13 -0.90 -14.81 -15.25
CA GLY A 13 -0.71 -15.44 -13.95
C GLY A 13 -0.51 -14.42 -12.83
N ASP A 14 -0.02 -14.89 -11.70
CA ASP A 14 0.32 -14.04 -10.55
C ASP A 14 1.83 -13.83 -10.40
N GLY A 15 2.24 -12.89 -9.54
CA GLY A 15 3.64 -12.55 -9.34
C GLY A 15 4.50 -13.69 -8.79
N MET A 16 3.90 -14.70 -8.17
CA MET A 16 4.59 -15.90 -7.65
C MET A 16 4.68 -17.01 -8.69
N ASN A 17 3.70 -17.08 -9.60
CA ASN A 17 3.60 -18.10 -10.66
C ASN A 17 3.25 -17.44 -12.00
N PRO A 18 4.17 -16.65 -12.58
CA PRO A 18 3.93 -16.00 -13.86
C PRO A 18 3.90 -17.00 -15.00
N ASP A 19 2.99 -16.79 -15.95
CA ASP A 19 2.93 -17.54 -17.20
C ASP A 19 4.01 -17.01 -18.16
N MET A 20 5.17 -17.63 -18.11
CA MET A 20 6.36 -17.21 -18.86
C MET A 20 6.14 -17.24 -20.37
N GLU A 21 5.36 -18.20 -20.89
CA GLU A 21 5.10 -18.33 -22.32
C GLU A 21 4.27 -17.16 -22.81
N ARG A 22 3.21 -16.80 -22.07
CA ARG A 22 2.38 -15.64 -22.39
C ARG A 22 3.13 -14.32 -22.29
N ILE A 23 4.00 -14.15 -21.28
CA ILE A 23 4.82 -12.95 -21.15
C ILE A 23 5.74 -12.81 -22.38
N ILE A 24 6.38 -13.88 -22.81
CA ILE A 24 7.24 -13.88 -23.99
C ILE A 24 6.44 -13.55 -25.26
N ASP A 25 5.29 -14.18 -25.43
CA ASP A 25 4.44 -13.97 -26.61
C ASP A 25 3.89 -12.54 -26.71
N LEU A 26 3.69 -11.85 -25.59
CA LEU A 26 3.24 -10.47 -25.54
C LEU A 26 4.31 -9.47 -25.96
N HIS A 27 5.59 -9.82 -25.93
CA HIS A 27 6.73 -8.94 -26.22
C HIS A 27 6.61 -7.58 -25.48
N PRO A 28 6.46 -7.57 -24.15
CA PRO A 28 6.26 -6.31 -23.43
C PRO A 28 7.54 -5.46 -23.42
N ASP A 29 7.38 -4.14 -23.45
CA ASP A 29 8.50 -3.18 -23.33
C ASP A 29 9.13 -3.19 -21.94
N ALA A 30 8.38 -3.57 -20.90
CA ALA A 30 8.85 -3.70 -19.53
C ALA A 30 7.92 -4.59 -18.71
N ILE A 31 8.41 -5.08 -17.57
CA ILE A 31 7.65 -5.83 -16.58
C ILE A 31 7.68 -5.07 -15.27
N LEU A 32 6.51 -4.71 -14.75
CA LEU A 32 6.37 -4.04 -13.46
C LEU A 32 6.16 -5.10 -12.38
N LEU A 33 7.03 -5.13 -11.38
CA LEU A 33 6.98 -6.10 -10.29
C LEU A 33 7.12 -5.40 -8.93
N SER A 34 6.42 -5.92 -7.94
CA SER A 34 6.66 -5.51 -6.55
C SER A 34 7.88 -6.24 -6.02
N PRO A 35 8.87 -5.56 -5.42
CA PRO A 35 9.98 -6.23 -4.77
C PRO A 35 9.48 -7.01 -3.57
N PHE A 36 9.87 -8.27 -3.46
CA PHE A 36 9.57 -9.11 -2.29
C PHE A 36 10.83 -9.25 -1.45
N GLU A 37 10.77 -8.87 -0.18
CA GLU A 37 11.92 -8.87 0.74
C GLU A 37 12.66 -10.22 0.83
N ASN A 38 11.97 -11.32 0.55
CA ASN A 38 12.51 -12.66 0.70
C ASN A 38 12.54 -13.49 -0.59
N SER A 39 12.35 -12.88 -1.75
CA SER A 39 12.22 -13.63 -3.00
C SER A 39 13.56 -14.12 -3.59
N GLY A 40 14.69 -13.60 -3.13
CA GLY A 40 15.99 -13.94 -3.71
C GLY A 40 16.16 -13.52 -5.18
N GLY A 41 15.34 -12.55 -5.66
CA GLY A 41 15.28 -12.09 -7.04
C GLY A 41 13.99 -12.52 -7.74
N TYR A 42 13.86 -12.18 -9.02
CA TYR A 42 12.66 -12.44 -9.83
C TYR A 42 12.74 -13.77 -10.62
N GLY A 43 13.71 -14.60 -10.28
CA GLY A 43 13.83 -15.95 -10.79
C GLY A 43 13.97 -16.03 -12.32
N ARG A 44 13.01 -16.70 -13.00
CA ARG A 44 13.08 -16.88 -14.46
C ARG A 44 12.80 -15.60 -15.25
N ILE A 45 12.07 -14.63 -14.67
CA ILE A 45 11.76 -13.36 -15.32
C ILE A 45 13.03 -12.57 -15.64
N GLU A 46 14.03 -12.59 -14.75
CA GLU A 46 15.34 -11.93 -14.98
C GLU A 46 16.08 -12.42 -16.21
N LYS A 47 15.74 -13.61 -16.71
CA LYS A 47 16.39 -14.23 -17.86
C LYS A 47 15.77 -13.83 -19.19
N LEU A 48 14.70 -13.02 -19.18
CA LEU A 48 13.93 -12.69 -20.38
C LEU A 48 14.55 -11.53 -21.18
N ASP A 49 15.59 -10.87 -20.70
CA ASP A 49 16.15 -9.64 -21.34
C ASP A 49 15.07 -8.55 -21.57
N ILE A 50 14.08 -8.51 -20.69
CA ILE A 50 13.02 -7.50 -20.66
C ILE A 50 13.29 -6.61 -19.44
N PRO A 51 13.26 -5.28 -19.56
CA PRO A 51 13.46 -4.37 -18.43
C PRO A 51 12.47 -4.67 -17.29
N ILE A 52 12.99 -4.81 -16.07
CA ILE A 52 12.17 -4.96 -14.85
C ILE A 52 12.14 -3.61 -14.14
N ILE A 53 10.93 -3.16 -13.81
CA ILE A 53 10.67 -1.94 -13.06
C ILE A 53 10.13 -2.33 -11.70
N GLU A 54 10.89 -2.05 -10.65
CA GLU A 54 10.47 -2.34 -9.28
C GLU A 54 9.48 -1.29 -8.77
N CYS A 55 8.26 -1.73 -8.44
CA CYS A 55 7.19 -0.90 -7.92
C CYS A 55 7.05 -1.15 -6.42
N ALA A 56 7.67 -0.30 -5.61
CA ALA A 56 7.74 -0.43 -4.16
C ALA A 56 6.73 0.46 -3.40
N ASP A 57 5.63 0.85 -4.03
CA ASP A 57 4.60 1.71 -3.45
C ASP A 57 4.02 1.17 -2.14
N TYR A 58 3.95 -0.14 -1.98
CA TYR A 58 3.46 -0.78 -0.76
C TYR A 58 4.40 -0.60 0.44
N MET A 59 5.70 -0.31 0.20
CA MET A 59 6.70 -0.06 1.24
C MET A 59 6.67 1.37 1.78
N GLU A 60 5.93 2.26 1.12
CA GLU A 60 5.76 3.63 1.59
C GLU A 60 5.12 3.68 2.97
N THR A 61 5.66 4.53 3.81
CA THR A 61 5.20 4.67 5.21
C THR A 61 4.26 5.85 5.43
N SER A 62 3.82 6.51 4.36
CA SER A 62 2.82 7.58 4.43
C SER A 62 1.79 7.46 3.32
N ALA A 63 0.56 7.91 3.59
CA ALA A 63 -0.52 7.88 2.60
C ALA A 63 -0.19 8.73 1.37
N LEU A 64 0.40 9.91 1.56
CA LEU A 64 0.81 10.77 0.44
C LEU A 64 2.01 10.22 -0.33
N GLY A 65 3.01 9.63 0.34
CA GLY A 65 4.11 8.93 -0.35
C GLY A 65 3.57 7.83 -1.24
N ARG A 66 2.62 7.05 -0.73
CA ARG A 66 1.96 6.00 -1.52
C ARG A 66 1.16 6.56 -2.71
N ALA A 67 0.45 7.66 -2.52
CA ALA A 67 -0.27 8.32 -3.60
C ALA A 67 0.69 8.96 -4.63
N GLU A 68 1.87 9.42 -4.22
CA GLU A 68 2.85 10.04 -5.11
C GLU A 68 3.38 9.09 -6.19
N TRP A 69 3.30 7.78 -5.99
CA TRP A 69 3.65 6.79 -7.02
C TRP A 69 2.85 6.95 -8.32
N MET A 70 1.65 7.58 -8.25
CA MET A 70 0.92 7.93 -9.48
C MET A 70 1.73 8.82 -10.42
N ARG A 71 2.63 9.67 -9.90
CA ARG A 71 3.50 10.54 -10.71
C ARG A 71 4.58 9.72 -11.42
N PHE A 72 5.14 8.72 -10.72
CA PHE A 72 6.07 7.78 -11.33
C PHE A 72 5.41 7.02 -12.49
N TYR A 73 4.20 6.47 -12.28
CA TYR A 73 3.45 5.82 -13.35
C TYR A 73 3.07 6.81 -14.46
N GLY A 74 2.74 8.05 -14.10
CA GLY A 74 2.46 9.10 -15.07
C GLY A 74 3.63 9.38 -16.01
N LEU A 75 4.85 9.41 -15.47
CA LEU A 75 6.08 9.52 -16.27
C LEU A 75 6.26 8.29 -17.17
N LEU A 76 6.12 7.10 -16.60
CA LEU A 76 6.33 5.84 -17.29
C LEU A 76 5.39 5.67 -18.50
N PHE A 77 4.13 6.10 -18.36
CA PHE A 77 3.12 5.98 -19.42
C PHE A 77 2.90 7.26 -20.25
N GLY A 78 3.76 8.26 -20.09
CA GLY A 78 3.69 9.50 -20.90
C GLY A 78 2.50 10.41 -20.57
N VAL A 79 1.92 10.29 -19.38
CA VAL A 79 0.77 11.08 -18.92
C VAL A 79 1.09 11.90 -17.65
N ALA A 80 2.36 12.32 -17.51
CA ALA A 80 2.86 13.03 -16.34
C ALA A 80 2.02 14.27 -15.94
N PRO A 81 1.59 15.16 -16.87
CA PRO A 81 0.79 16.32 -16.48
C PRO A 81 -0.54 15.95 -15.83
N GLN A 82 -1.18 14.88 -16.28
CA GLN A 82 -2.43 14.38 -15.69
C GLN A 82 -2.19 13.81 -14.31
N ALA A 83 -1.12 13.03 -14.14
CA ALA A 83 -0.72 12.46 -12.85
C ALA A 83 -0.33 13.54 -11.82
N ASP A 84 0.39 14.58 -12.25
CA ASP A 84 0.76 15.71 -11.39
C ASP A 84 -0.49 16.47 -10.92
N ASN A 85 -1.45 16.74 -11.80
CA ASN A 85 -2.70 17.39 -11.41
C ASN A 85 -3.50 16.54 -10.43
N LEU A 86 -3.62 15.24 -10.69
CA LEU A 86 -4.34 14.32 -9.82
C LEU A 86 -3.67 14.22 -8.45
N PHE A 87 -2.34 14.14 -8.39
CA PHE A 87 -1.61 14.13 -7.13
C PHE A 87 -1.82 15.43 -6.35
N ALA A 88 -1.77 16.59 -7.03
CA ALA A 88 -2.01 17.88 -6.38
C ALA A 88 -3.41 17.99 -5.76
N GLU A 89 -4.44 17.44 -6.42
CA GLU A 89 -5.79 17.35 -5.86
C GLU A 89 -5.84 16.46 -4.61
N VAL A 90 -5.20 15.28 -4.67
CA VAL A 90 -5.12 14.33 -3.55
C VAL A 90 -4.40 14.97 -2.37
N ASP A 91 -3.22 15.57 -2.59
CA ASP A 91 -2.44 16.24 -1.54
C ASP A 91 -3.23 17.39 -0.91
N SER A 92 -3.82 18.28 -1.72
CA SER A 92 -4.64 19.39 -1.22
C SER A 92 -5.82 18.89 -0.38
N CYS A 93 -6.49 17.83 -0.81
CA CYS A 93 -7.59 17.23 -0.07
C CYS A 93 -7.10 16.65 1.27
N TYR A 94 -6.00 15.90 1.23
CA TYR A 94 -5.41 15.28 2.42
C TYR A 94 -5.00 16.32 3.46
N GLN A 95 -4.26 17.37 3.05
CA GLN A 95 -3.83 18.44 3.95
C GLN A 95 -5.03 19.17 4.58
N ARG A 96 -6.07 19.44 3.81
CA ARG A 96 -7.30 20.05 4.32
C ARG A 96 -7.99 19.18 5.37
N LEU A 97 -8.07 17.87 5.14
CA LEU A 97 -8.66 16.93 6.10
C LEU A 97 -7.81 16.81 7.36
N LYS A 98 -6.49 16.76 7.24
CA LYS A 98 -5.54 16.73 8.35
C LYS A 98 -5.67 18.00 9.21
N MET A 99 -5.69 19.17 8.59
CA MET A 99 -5.92 20.43 9.31
C MET A 99 -7.28 20.45 10.02
N ARG A 100 -8.32 19.94 9.36
CA ARG A 100 -9.66 19.86 9.96
C ARG A 100 -9.68 18.93 11.18
N ALA A 101 -8.99 17.80 11.13
CA ALA A 101 -8.83 16.89 12.27
C ALA A 101 -8.12 17.56 13.43
N GLN A 102 -7.04 18.32 13.17
CA GLN A 102 -6.28 19.07 14.17
C GLN A 102 -7.10 20.17 14.88
N LEU A 103 -8.11 20.72 14.20
CA LEU A 103 -9.02 21.71 14.78
C LEU A 103 -10.16 21.09 15.58
N SER A 104 -10.33 19.77 15.52
CA SER A 104 -11.37 19.06 16.28
C SER A 104 -10.99 19.01 17.76
N SER A 105 -11.94 19.29 18.63
CA SER A 105 -11.80 19.08 20.07
C SER A 105 -12.03 17.63 20.48
N THR A 106 -12.50 16.79 19.56
CA THR A 106 -12.83 15.37 19.82
C THR A 106 -11.72 14.50 19.22
N SER A 107 -11.23 13.57 20.02
CA SER A 107 -10.30 12.53 19.58
C SER A 107 -10.85 11.18 20.00
N PHE A 108 -10.91 10.26 19.05
CA PHE A 108 -11.40 8.90 19.27
C PHE A 108 -10.24 7.92 19.44
N SER A 109 -10.40 6.94 20.34
CA SER A 109 -9.53 5.78 20.39
C SER A 109 -9.85 4.83 19.25
N VAL A 110 -8.80 4.27 18.62
CA VAL A 110 -8.94 3.50 17.39
C VAL A 110 -8.22 2.17 17.52
N VAL A 111 -8.89 1.11 17.10
CA VAL A 111 -8.30 -0.19 16.80
C VAL A 111 -8.68 -0.60 15.39
N SER A 112 -7.85 -1.35 14.71
CA SER A 112 -8.13 -1.81 13.35
C SER A 112 -7.67 -3.25 13.15
N GLU A 113 -7.98 -3.77 11.97
CA GLU A 113 -7.70 -5.12 11.53
C GLU A 113 -8.50 -6.20 12.28
N LEU A 114 -8.18 -7.44 11.99
CA LEU A 114 -8.86 -8.61 12.55
C LEU A 114 -7.85 -9.65 13.03
N LYS A 115 -8.27 -10.45 13.97
CA LYS A 115 -7.54 -11.66 14.31
C LYS A 115 -7.57 -12.62 13.11
N SER A 116 -6.39 -13.05 12.68
CA SER A 116 -6.20 -14.04 11.62
C SER A 116 -5.39 -15.21 12.18
N GLY A 117 -5.98 -16.39 12.21
CA GLY A 117 -5.38 -17.56 12.82
C GLY A 117 -5.14 -17.37 14.33
N SER A 118 -3.88 -17.49 14.77
CA SER A 118 -3.48 -17.34 16.19
C SER A 118 -3.13 -15.91 16.59
N ALA A 119 -2.98 -14.98 15.64
CA ALA A 119 -2.52 -13.62 15.90
C ALA A 119 -3.51 -12.56 15.38
N TRP A 120 -3.48 -11.39 16.00
CA TRP A 120 -4.07 -10.17 15.50
C TRP A 120 -2.95 -9.29 14.93
N TYR A 121 -3.00 -9.00 13.64
CA TYR A 121 -1.99 -8.20 12.97
C TYR A 121 -2.36 -6.72 13.05
N VAL A 122 -1.83 -6.02 14.05
CA VAL A 122 -2.08 -4.58 14.20
C VAL A 122 -1.07 -3.76 13.39
N PRO A 123 -1.45 -2.62 12.83
CA PRO A 123 -0.51 -1.70 12.18
C PRO A 123 0.55 -1.20 13.16
N GLY A 124 1.82 -1.26 12.81
CA GLY A 124 2.85 -0.61 13.60
C GLY A 124 2.66 0.91 13.60
N GLY A 125 3.12 1.60 14.64
CA GLY A 125 2.95 3.05 14.78
C GLY A 125 3.62 3.86 13.67
N ARG A 126 4.66 3.31 13.02
CA ARG A 126 5.34 3.94 11.87
C ARG A 126 4.85 3.43 10.52
N SER A 127 3.85 2.57 10.49
CA SER A 127 3.21 2.11 9.24
C SER A 127 2.38 3.23 8.60
N THR A 128 2.01 3.06 7.34
CA THR A 128 1.10 3.97 6.64
C THR A 128 -0.21 4.16 7.41
N ILE A 129 -0.79 3.08 7.93
CA ILE A 129 -2.06 3.14 8.68
C ILE A 129 -1.86 3.78 10.05
N GLY A 130 -0.77 3.43 10.78
CA GLY A 130 -0.45 4.07 12.07
C GLY A 130 -0.29 5.59 11.93
N ARG A 131 0.40 6.05 10.88
CA ARG A 131 0.53 7.49 10.58
C ARG A 131 -0.78 8.14 10.16
N LEU A 132 -1.63 7.41 9.42
CA LEU A 132 -2.95 7.91 9.04
C LEU A 132 -3.83 8.18 10.27
N PHE A 133 -3.79 7.29 11.29
CA PHE A 133 -4.47 7.53 12.55
C PHE A 133 -3.94 8.77 13.27
N GLN A 134 -2.62 8.97 13.30
CA GLN A 134 -2.01 10.18 13.87
C GLN A 134 -2.44 11.45 13.14
N ASP A 135 -2.44 11.43 11.82
CA ASP A 135 -2.85 12.56 10.98
C ASP A 135 -4.35 12.89 11.13
N ALA A 136 -5.16 11.88 11.42
CA ALA A 136 -6.56 12.04 11.77
C ALA A 136 -6.80 12.42 13.25
N CYS A 137 -5.73 12.64 14.04
CA CYS A 137 -5.78 12.90 15.48
C CYS A 137 -6.47 11.78 16.30
N GLY A 138 -6.43 10.54 15.80
CA GLY A 138 -6.91 9.36 16.50
C GLY A 138 -5.93 8.92 17.59
N ARG A 139 -6.46 8.45 18.71
CA ARG A 139 -5.67 7.82 19.79
C ARG A 139 -5.48 6.34 19.46
N TYR A 140 -4.36 6.01 18.87
CA TYR A 140 -4.05 4.64 18.50
C TYR A 140 -3.23 3.95 19.59
N ALA A 141 -3.70 2.82 20.11
CA ALA A 141 -3.10 2.13 21.27
C ALA A 141 -1.66 1.63 21.02
N PHE A 142 -1.27 1.50 19.75
CA PHE A 142 0.07 1.03 19.34
C PHE A 142 0.86 2.12 18.59
N ALA A 143 0.55 3.40 18.82
CA ALA A 143 1.20 4.53 18.15
C ALA A 143 2.71 4.60 18.43
N ASP A 144 3.16 4.14 19.60
CA ASP A 144 4.57 4.12 20.00
C ASP A 144 5.36 2.95 19.41
N ASP A 145 4.70 2.01 18.76
CA ASP A 145 5.36 0.90 18.09
C ASP A 145 6.22 1.40 16.93
N THR A 146 7.46 0.91 16.84
CA THR A 146 8.44 1.41 15.87
C THR A 146 8.42 0.72 14.52
N HIS A 147 7.60 -0.32 14.34
CA HIS A 147 7.51 -1.04 13.07
C HIS A 147 6.79 -0.23 12.01
N SER A 148 7.26 -0.35 10.77
CA SER A 148 6.63 0.24 9.58
C SER A 148 5.62 -0.69 8.90
N GLY A 149 5.55 -1.94 9.33
CA GLY A 149 4.60 -2.96 8.86
C GLY A 149 3.59 -3.37 9.93
N SER A 150 2.94 -4.51 9.72
CA SER A 150 2.02 -5.11 10.69
C SER A 150 2.77 -5.87 11.78
N VAL A 151 2.28 -5.79 13.01
CA VAL A 151 2.84 -6.44 14.19
C VAL A 151 1.89 -7.55 14.65
N PRO A 152 2.32 -8.81 14.68
CA PRO A 152 1.50 -9.91 15.19
C PRO A 152 1.44 -9.87 16.74
N LEU A 153 0.24 -9.73 17.27
CA LEU A 153 -0.01 -9.72 18.71
C LEU A 153 -1.01 -10.82 19.10
N ALA A 154 -0.94 -11.27 20.36
CA ALA A 154 -1.97 -12.12 20.92
C ALA A 154 -3.29 -11.35 21.06
N PHE A 155 -4.42 -12.04 20.90
CA PHE A 155 -5.76 -11.43 21.06
C PHE A 155 -5.90 -10.71 22.39
N GLU A 156 -5.45 -11.34 23.47
CA GLU A 156 -5.52 -10.82 24.83
C GLU A 156 -4.76 -9.49 24.96
N THR A 157 -3.61 -9.37 24.29
CA THR A 157 -2.82 -8.14 24.30
C THR A 157 -3.54 -6.99 23.62
N VAL A 158 -4.20 -7.26 22.48
CA VAL A 158 -4.98 -6.24 21.76
C VAL A 158 -6.22 -5.88 22.54
N PHE A 159 -6.92 -6.87 23.10
CA PHE A 159 -8.11 -6.65 23.91
C PHE A 159 -7.81 -5.84 25.18
N ASP A 160 -6.71 -6.13 25.86
CA ASP A 160 -6.30 -5.39 27.06
C ASP A 160 -5.96 -3.92 26.78
N LYS A 161 -5.35 -3.64 25.62
CA LYS A 161 -4.93 -2.28 25.25
C LYS A 161 -5.98 -1.45 24.50
N ALA A 162 -6.90 -2.09 23.80
CA ALA A 162 -7.79 -1.44 22.87
C ALA A 162 -9.21 -2.05 22.82
N GLY A 163 -9.56 -2.90 23.78
CA GLY A 163 -10.88 -3.54 23.82
C GLY A 163 -12.04 -2.58 24.10
N ASP A 164 -11.73 -1.37 24.57
CA ASP A 164 -12.68 -0.27 24.83
C ASP A 164 -12.55 0.87 23.80
N ALA A 165 -11.92 0.60 22.65
CA ALA A 165 -11.77 1.62 21.61
C ALA A 165 -13.10 2.15 21.11
N ASP A 166 -13.15 3.47 20.88
CA ASP A 166 -14.38 4.15 20.38
C ASP A 166 -14.70 3.73 18.95
N VAL A 167 -13.68 3.36 18.17
CA VAL A 167 -13.79 3.03 16.73
C VAL A 167 -12.99 1.78 16.41
N TRP A 168 -13.63 0.88 15.70
CA TRP A 168 -13.06 -0.30 15.11
C TRP A 168 -13.42 -0.43 13.64
#